data_c0fbe7d801387c46feb494d40c0e4beb
#
_entry.id   c0fbe7d801387c46feb494d40c0e4beb
#
_cell.length_a   1.000
_cell.length_b   1.000
_cell.length_c   1.000
_cell.angle_alpha   90.00
_cell.angle_beta   90.00
_cell.angle_gamma   90.00
#
_symmetry.space_group_name_H-M   'P 1'
#
loop_
_entity.id
_entity.type
_entity.pdbx_description
1 polymer ?
#
loop_
_entity_poly.entity_id
_entity_poly.type
_entity_poly.pdbx_seq_one_letter_code
_entity_poly.pdbx_strand_id
1 'polypeptide(L)'
;MRPVLVAVVLVLAGCAQTPSMVPQQAAGKTVCDTYLIQSMCVQDLQGDGVVDLIYFTDTKEIFMYQNGKRDLVAEVMPFHRCAVTLDAGMQATTNRILNREDLSIAEELSITMELITNYLSAKPSIDACNAQFEDNGNEADSPSEGFSQFEEDWDPE
;
A
#
# COMPACT_ATOMS: atom_id res chain seq x y z
N MET A 1 -7.24 68.76 -51.73
CA MET A 1 -6.69 67.40 -51.63
C MET A 1 -6.71 67.04 -50.14
N ARG A 2 -7.62 66.14 -49.74
CA ARG A 2 -7.75 65.65 -48.36
C ARG A 2 -7.15 64.22 -48.28
N PRO A 3 -6.23 63.94 -47.39
CA PRO A 3 -5.76 62.54 -47.18
C PRO A 3 -6.75 61.80 -46.32
N VAL A 4 -7.16 60.64 -46.80
CA VAL A 4 -7.97 59.67 -46.09
C VAL A 4 -7.04 58.83 -45.24
N LEU A 5 -7.15 58.94 -43.93
CA LEU A 5 -6.45 58.03 -42.96
C LEU A 5 -7.25 56.76 -42.83
N VAL A 6 -6.69 55.69 -43.36
CA VAL A 6 -7.21 54.31 -43.15
C VAL A 6 -6.64 53.77 -41.85
N ALA A 7 -7.47 53.63 -40.81
CA ALA A 7 -7.12 52.97 -39.57
C ALA A 7 -7.28 51.47 -39.73
N VAL A 8 -6.17 50.73 -39.70
CA VAL A 8 -6.16 49.28 -39.65
C VAL A 8 -6.31 48.85 -38.20
N VAL A 9 -7.46 48.29 -37.86
CA VAL A 9 -7.72 47.68 -36.55
C VAL A 9 -7.24 46.24 -36.61
N LEU A 10 -6.11 45.97 -35.96
CA LEU A 10 -5.59 44.59 -35.70
C LEU A 10 -6.37 43.99 -34.55
N VAL A 11 -7.27 43.03 -34.86
CA VAL A 11 -7.94 42.20 -33.89
C VAL A 11 -7.00 41.07 -33.52
N LEU A 12 -6.34 41.18 -32.36
CA LEU A 12 -5.60 40.07 -31.74
C LEU A 12 -6.60 39.11 -31.11
N ALA A 13 -6.92 38.02 -31.85
CA ALA A 13 -7.62 36.88 -31.31
C ALA A 13 -6.68 36.14 -30.35
N GLY A 14 -6.72 36.52 -29.08
CA GLY A 14 -6.06 35.78 -28.01
C GLY A 14 -6.77 34.42 -27.81
N CYS A 15 -6.12 33.30 -28.19
CA CYS A 15 -6.53 31.99 -27.75
C CYS A 15 -6.37 31.91 -26.24
N ALA A 16 -7.48 32.04 -25.50
CA ALA A 16 -7.53 31.68 -24.09
C ALA A 16 -7.35 30.15 -23.98
N GLN A 17 -6.13 29.69 -23.74
CA GLN A 17 -5.87 28.34 -23.31
C GLN A 17 -6.44 28.22 -21.91
N THR A 18 -7.59 27.58 -21.76
CA THR A 18 -8.07 27.08 -20.48
C THR A 18 -7.00 26.09 -19.96
N PRO A 19 -6.41 26.35 -18.77
CA PRO A 19 -5.55 25.35 -18.18
C PRO A 19 -6.39 24.10 -17.95
N SER A 20 -6.08 23.03 -18.69
CA SER A 20 -6.56 21.69 -18.36
C SER A 20 -6.06 21.43 -16.95
N MET A 21 -6.95 21.48 -15.95
CA MET A 21 -6.70 20.91 -14.64
C MET A 21 -6.59 19.41 -14.86
N VAL A 22 -5.40 18.92 -15.21
CA VAL A 22 -5.04 17.53 -14.98
C VAL A 22 -5.20 17.37 -13.49
N PRO A 23 -6.06 16.45 -13.00
CA PRO A 23 -6.12 16.18 -11.57
C PRO A 23 -4.69 15.86 -11.15
N GLN A 24 -4.12 16.71 -10.32
CA GLN A 24 -2.81 16.44 -9.73
C GLN A 24 -3.05 15.23 -8.86
N GLN A 25 -2.66 14.06 -9.36
CA GLN A 25 -2.72 12.82 -8.62
C GLN A 25 -2.02 13.10 -7.30
N ALA A 26 -2.76 13.07 -6.22
CA ALA A 26 -2.20 13.28 -4.89
C ALA A 26 -1.03 12.29 -4.75
N ALA A 27 0.14 12.79 -4.41
CA ALA A 27 1.31 11.95 -4.26
C ALA A 27 0.98 10.87 -3.23
N GLY A 28 1.10 9.61 -3.63
CA GLY A 28 0.81 8.48 -2.75
C GLY A 28 1.61 8.57 -1.45
N LYS A 29 1.04 8.08 -0.37
CA LYS A 29 1.65 8.09 0.98
C LYS A 29 2.17 6.70 1.32
N THR A 30 3.39 6.63 1.86
CA THR A 30 3.95 5.40 2.41
C THR A 30 4.34 5.62 3.86
N VAL A 31 3.96 4.70 4.72
CA VAL A 31 4.34 4.69 6.13
C VAL A 31 4.94 3.33 6.45
N CYS A 32 6.18 3.33 6.94
CA CYS A 32 6.88 2.12 7.35
C CYS A 32 7.15 2.18 8.85
N ASP A 33 7.01 1.03 9.51
CA ASP A 33 7.35 0.86 10.91
C ASP A 33 7.63 -0.61 11.23
N THR A 34 8.18 -0.87 12.40
CA THR A 34 8.39 -2.23 12.87
C THR A 34 7.21 -2.65 13.74
N TYR A 35 6.41 -3.55 13.20
CA TYR A 35 5.33 -4.18 13.93
C TYR A 35 5.75 -5.60 14.28
N LEU A 36 5.67 -5.94 15.55
CA LEU A 36 6.24 -7.17 16.11
C LEU A 36 7.75 -7.22 15.87
N ILE A 37 8.21 -8.12 15.01
CA ILE A 37 9.61 -8.31 14.64
C ILE A 37 9.90 -7.97 13.17
N GLN A 38 8.88 -7.60 12.40
CA GLN A 38 8.97 -7.36 10.95
C GLN A 38 8.81 -5.88 10.64
N SER A 39 9.69 -5.36 9.81
CA SER A 39 9.55 -4.01 9.25
C SER A 39 8.57 -4.05 8.08
N MET A 40 7.39 -3.46 8.30
CA MET A 40 6.27 -3.46 7.37
C MET A 40 5.98 -2.04 6.87
N CYS A 41 5.65 -1.93 5.60
CA CYS A 41 5.18 -0.69 4.99
C CYS A 41 3.74 -0.83 4.52
N VAL A 42 2.93 0.18 4.80
CA VAL A 42 1.61 0.39 4.22
C VAL A 42 1.70 1.52 3.21
N GLN A 43 1.07 1.36 2.06
CA GLN A 43 1.16 2.34 0.97
C GLN A 43 -0.21 2.62 0.38
N ASP A 44 -0.49 3.91 0.22
CA ASP A 44 -1.56 4.48 -0.58
C ASP A 44 -0.94 5.00 -1.88
N LEU A 45 -1.29 4.42 -3.01
CA LEU A 45 -0.77 4.81 -4.33
C LEU A 45 -1.58 5.95 -4.94
N GLN A 46 -2.85 6.05 -4.60
CA GLN A 46 -3.79 6.97 -5.22
C GLN A 46 -3.91 8.29 -4.46
N GLY A 47 -3.44 8.36 -3.20
CA GLY A 47 -3.55 9.54 -2.35
C GLY A 47 -4.98 9.78 -1.85
N ASP A 48 -5.78 8.73 -1.75
CA ASP A 48 -7.16 8.79 -1.27
C ASP A 48 -7.29 8.52 0.24
N GLY A 49 -6.17 8.25 0.92
CA GLY A 49 -6.11 7.97 2.35
C GLY A 49 -6.45 6.52 2.70
N VAL A 50 -6.54 5.64 1.69
CA VAL A 50 -6.81 4.22 1.85
C VAL A 50 -5.57 3.42 1.45
N VAL A 51 -5.24 2.39 2.22
CA VAL A 51 -4.10 1.53 1.91
C VAL A 51 -4.41 0.64 0.72
N ASP A 52 -3.60 0.74 -0.33
CA ASP A 52 -3.69 -0.09 -1.53
C ASP A 52 -2.90 -1.39 -1.38
N LEU A 53 -1.75 -1.34 -0.67
CA LEU A 53 -0.87 -2.50 -0.51
C LEU A 53 -0.07 -2.46 0.80
N ILE A 54 0.36 -3.66 1.22
CA ILE A 54 1.28 -3.89 2.33
C ILE A 54 2.44 -4.73 1.81
N TYR A 55 3.67 -4.34 2.18
CA TYR A 55 4.87 -5.09 1.85
C TYR A 55 5.86 -5.07 3.01
N PHE A 56 6.78 -6.04 3.06
CA PHE A 56 7.90 -6.05 3.99
C PHE A 56 9.13 -5.41 3.35
N THR A 57 9.90 -4.68 4.15
CA THR A 57 11.04 -3.88 3.66
C THR A 57 12.21 -4.73 3.18
N ASP A 58 12.35 -5.95 3.68
CA ASP A 58 13.40 -6.92 3.36
C ASP A 58 13.17 -7.59 2.00
N THR A 59 11.97 -8.12 1.76
CA THR A 59 11.64 -8.82 0.52
C THR A 59 11.25 -7.88 -0.60
N LYS A 60 10.65 -6.73 -0.27
CA LYS A 60 10.06 -5.78 -1.24
C LYS A 60 9.04 -6.45 -2.16
N GLU A 61 8.26 -7.37 -1.59
CA GLU A 61 7.17 -8.05 -2.27
C GLU A 61 5.84 -7.68 -1.61
N ILE A 62 4.80 -7.51 -2.42
CA ILE A 62 3.45 -7.25 -1.94
C ILE A 62 2.94 -8.48 -1.23
N PHE A 63 2.65 -8.34 0.06
CA PHE A 63 2.14 -9.42 0.89
C PHE A 63 0.60 -9.39 0.97
N MET A 64 0.04 -8.18 1.11
CA MET A 64 -1.41 -7.98 1.05
C MET A 64 -1.75 -6.80 0.16
N TYR A 65 -2.92 -6.81 -0.46
CA TYR A 65 -3.37 -5.73 -1.34
C TYR A 65 -4.89 -5.53 -1.27
N GLN A 66 -5.33 -4.31 -1.59
CA GLN A 66 -6.74 -3.96 -1.61
C GLN A 66 -7.49 -4.76 -2.69
N ASN A 67 -8.65 -5.30 -2.33
CA ASN A 67 -9.47 -6.03 -3.28
C ASN A 67 -9.84 -5.16 -4.50
N GLY A 68 -9.69 -5.71 -5.70
CA GLY A 68 -9.95 -5.01 -6.95
C GLY A 68 -8.82 -4.10 -7.45
N LYS A 69 -7.69 -3.98 -6.71
CA LYS A 69 -6.55 -3.13 -7.07
C LYS A 69 -5.32 -3.91 -7.56
N ARG A 70 -5.47 -5.21 -7.82
CA ARG A 70 -4.35 -6.09 -8.18
C ARG A 70 -3.49 -5.53 -9.32
N ASP A 71 -4.12 -5.07 -10.41
CA ASP A 71 -3.41 -4.58 -11.59
C ASP A 71 -2.64 -3.29 -11.28
N LEU A 72 -3.25 -2.38 -10.51
CA LEU A 72 -2.61 -1.14 -10.10
C LEU A 72 -1.34 -1.39 -9.27
N VAL A 73 -1.42 -2.26 -8.28
CA VAL A 73 -0.28 -2.51 -7.38
C VAL A 73 0.81 -3.35 -8.05
N ALA A 74 0.46 -4.19 -9.03
CA ALA A 74 1.40 -4.98 -9.82
C ALA A 74 2.38 -4.13 -10.65
N GLU A 75 2.01 -2.90 -10.99
CA GLU A 75 2.87 -1.96 -11.70
C GLU A 75 4.00 -1.40 -10.82
N VAL A 76 3.82 -1.44 -9.49
CA VAL A 76 4.75 -0.82 -8.53
C VAL A 76 5.76 -1.81 -7.99
N MET A 77 5.31 -3.04 -7.68
CA MET A 77 6.13 -4.02 -6.96
C MET A 77 5.66 -5.45 -7.26
N PRO A 78 6.57 -6.45 -7.27
CA PRO A 78 6.18 -7.84 -7.42
C PRO A 78 5.34 -8.32 -6.25
N PHE A 79 4.48 -9.31 -6.52
CA PHE A 79 3.73 -9.98 -5.48
C PHE A 79 4.53 -11.11 -4.86
N HIS A 80 4.46 -11.24 -3.54
CA HIS A 80 4.77 -12.49 -2.89
C HIS A 80 3.84 -13.60 -3.45
N ARG A 81 4.37 -14.80 -3.65
CA ARG A 81 3.62 -15.92 -4.28
C ARG A 81 2.29 -16.22 -3.59
N CYS A 82 2.22 -16.02 -2.26
CA CYS A 82 1.04 -16.23 -1.45
C CYS A 82 0.37 -14.91 -1.00
N ALA A 83 0.52 -13.84 -1.79
CA ALA A 83 -0.14 -12.59 -1.49
C ALA A 83 -1.68 -12.74 -1.43
N VAL A 84 -2.28 -12.16 -0.41
CA VAL A 84 -3.73 -12.22 -0.16
C VAL A 84 -4.36 -10.84 -0.23
N THR A 85 -5.67 -10.78 -0.38
CA THR A 85 -6.40 -9.52 -0.32
C THR A 85 -6.59 -9.06 1.12
N LEU A 86 -6.53 -7.75 1.34
CA LEU A 86 -6.89 -7.13 2.61
C LEU A 86 -8.37 -7.41 2.92
N ASP A 87 -8.64 -7.99 4.07
CA ASP A 87 -9.97 -8.03 4.62
C ASP A 87 -10.36 -6.70 5.26
N ALA A 88 -11.62 -6.56 5.68
CA ALA A 88 -12.12 -5.30 6.23
C ALA A 88 -11.41 -4.90 7.54
N GLY A 89 -11.02 -5.87 8.36
CA GLY A 89 -10.32 -5.62 9.63
C GLY A 89 -8.90 -5.12 9.36
N MET A 90 -8.13 -5.83 8.53
CA MET A 90 -6.78 -5.45 8.15
C MET A 90 -6.78 -4.08 7.44
N GLN A 91 -7.73 -3.85 6.52
CA GLN A 91 -7.87 -2.55 5.84
C GLN A 91 -8.11 -1.40 6.84
N ALA A 92 -9.00 -1.58 7.81
CA ALA A 92 -9.29 -0.56 8.83
C ALA A 92 -8.06 -0.27 9.70
N THR A 93 -7.36 -1.31 10.16
CA THR A 93 -6.18 -1.17 11.00
C THR A 93 -5.03 -0.49 10.24
N THR A 94 -4.77 -0.89 9.01
CA THR A 94 -3.69 -0.30 8.19
C THR A 94 -4.00 1.12 7.72
N ASN A 95 -5.26 1.47 7.51
CA ASN A 95 -5.66 2.86 7.27
C ASN A 95 -5.39 3.75 8.49
N ARG A 96 -5.51 3.25 9.73
CA ARG A 96 -5.11 3.98 10.94
C ARG A 96 -3.60 4.20 10.97
N ILE A 97 -2.81 3.22 10.59
CA ILE A 97 -1.35 3.35 10.46
C ILE A 97 -0.99 4.42 9.43
N LEU A 98 -1.60 4.36 8.25
CA LEU A 98 -1.35 5.30 7.17
C LEU A 98 -1.65 6.75 7.58
N ASN A 99 -2.75 6.96 8.29
CA ASN A 99 -3.28 8.29 8.60
C ASN A 99 -2.90 8.78 10.00
N ARG A 100 -2.00 8.08 10.70
CA ARG A 100 -1.51 8.51 12.01
C ARG A 100 -0.75 9.83 11.92
N GLU A 101 -0.95 10.70 12.89
CA GLU A 101 -0.09 11.87 13.14
C GLU A 101 0.82 11.57 14.33
N ASP A 102 0.26 11.51 15.54
CA ASP A 102 1.00 11.13 16.75
C ASP A 102 0.18 10.07 17.50
N LEU A 103 0.72 8.86 17.64
CA LEU A 103 0.07 7.80 18.41
C LEU A 103 0.51 7.83 19.86
N SER A 104 -0.43 7.68 20.77
CA SER A 104 -0.12 7.31 22.16
C SER A 104 0.35 5.86 22.24
N ILE A 105 1.12 5.51 23.26
CA ILE A 105 1.59 4.13 23.49
C ILE A 105 0.41 3.13 23.52
N ALA A 106 -0.73 3.54 24.08
CA ALA A 106 -1.92 2.69 24.14
C ALA A 106 -2.53 2.43 22.76
N GLU A 107 -2.52 3.41 21.88
CA GLU A 107 -3.01 3.27 20.50
C GLU A 107 -2.07 2.41 19.66
N GLU A 108 -0.77 2.58 19.82
CA GLU A 108 0.24 1.75 19.16
C GLU A 108 0.09 0.28 19.55
N LEU A 109 -0.07 -0.01 20.84
CA LEU A 109 -0.34 -1.36 21.33
C LEU A 109 -1.65 -1.92 20.76
N SER A 110 -2.73 -1.11 20.72
CA SER A 110 -4.00 -1.51 20.12
C SER A 110 -3.86 -1.88 18.65
N ILE A 111 -3.15 -1.06 17.87
CA ILE A 111 -2.87 -1.34 16.46
C ILE A 111 -2.08 -2.64 16.30
N THR A 112 -1.05 -2.84 17.11
CA THR A 112 -0.25 -4.07 17.07
C THR A 112 -1.10 -5.31 17.34
N MET A 113 -1.95 -5.27 18.37
CA MET A 113 -2.84 -6.40 18.69
C MET A 113 -3.89 -6.66 17.60
N GLU A 114 -4.42 -5.61 16.98
CA GLU A 114 -5.35 -5.73 15.85
C GLU A 114 -4.66 -6.33 14.61
N LEU A 115 -3.41 -5.91 14.31
CA LEU A 115 -2.62 -6.49 13.23
C LEU A 115 -2.39 -7.99 13.42
N ILE A 116 -2.01 -8.42 14.64
CA ILE A 116 -1.84 -9.83 14.97
C ILE A 116 -3.14 -10.59 14.74
N THR A 117 -4.24 -10.10 15.28
CA THR A 117 -5.55 -10.75 15.18
C THR A 117 -5.98 -10.90 13.71
N ASN A 118 -5.84 -9.85 12.93
CA ASN A 118 -6.18 -9.86 11.50
C ASN A 118 -5.25 -10.76 10.69
N TYR A 119 -3.95 -10.77 11.02
CA TYR A 119 -3.00 -11.69 10.40
C TYR A 119 -3.35 -13.16 10.70
N LEU A 120 -3.64 -13.50 11.95
CA LEU A 120 -4.04 -14.84 12.34
C LEU A 120 -5.29 -15.31 11.61
N SER A 121 -6.21 -14.42 11.26
CA SER A 121 -7.37 -14.77 10.45
C SER A 121 -7.01 -15.11 8.99
N ALA A 122 -5.99 -14.48 8.43
CA ALA A 122 -5.50 -14.74 7.08
C ALA A 122 -4.52 -15.92 7.01
N LYS A 123 -3.87 -16.27 8.13
CA LYS A 123 -2.82 -17.30 8.21
C LYS A 123 -3.20 -18.64 7.59
N PRO A 124 -4.40 -19.22 7.81
CA PRO A 124 -4.75 -20.50 7.20
C PRO A 124 -4.68 -20.51 5.67
N SER A 125 -5.06 -19.39 5.03
CA SER A 125 -4.99 -19.25 3.56
C SER A 125 -3.55 -19.13 3.08
N ILE A 126 -2.71 -18.45 3.83
CA ILE A 126 -1.28 -18.28 3.55
C ILE A 126 -0.56 -19.61 3.71
N ASP A 127 -0.81 -20.34 4.79
CA ASP A 127 -0.23 -21.65 5.06
C ASP A 127 -0.63 -22.68 3.99
N ALA A 128 -1.90 -22.70 3.61
CA ALA A 128 -2.38 -23.59 2.55
C ALA A 128 -1.72 -23.27 1.19
N CYS A 129 -1.46 -22.01 0.91
CA CYS A 129 -0.71 -21.60 -0.28
C CYS A 129 0.76 -22.07 -0.17
N ASN A 130 1.44 -21.81 0.93
CA ASN A 130 2.84 -22.21 1.11
C ASN A 130 3.03 -23.72 0.98
N ALA A 131 2.16 -24.54 1.61
CA ALA A 131 2.21 -26.00 1.51
C ALA A 131 2.14 -26.51 0.05
N GLN A 132 1.39 -25.83 -0.82
CA GLN A 132 1.33 -26.21 -2.24
C GLN A 132 2.67 -26.03 -2.97
N PHE A 133 3.51 -25.11 -2.51
CA PHE A 133 4.83 -24.87 -3.12
C PHE A 133 5.91 -25.78 -2.54
N GLU A 134 5.80 -26.20 -1.28
CA GLU A 134 6.71 -27.15 -0.65
C GLU A 134 6.58 -28.54 -1.30
N ASP A 135 5.35 -29.02 -1.54
CA ASP A 135 5.09 -30.30 -2.18
C ASP A 135 5.58 -30.38 -3.64
N ASN A 136 5.71 -29.27 -4.33
CA ASN A 136 6.16 -29.24 -5.73
C ASN A 136 7.68 -29.22 -5.91
N GLY A 137 8.48 -29.34 -4.85
CA GLY A 137 9.93 -29.52 -4.91
C GLY A 137 10.72 -28.37 -5.52
N ASN A 138 10.14 -27.18 -5.64
CA ASN A 138 10.86 -25.99 -6.02
C ASN A 138 11.46 -25.36 -4.74
N GLU A 139 12.69 -25.76 -4.41
CA GLU A 139 13.61 -24.98 -3.59
C GLU A 139 13.91 -23.65 -4.29
N ALA A 140 13.00 -22.71 -4.21
CA ALA A 140 13.25 -21.30 -4.49
C ALA A 140 13.13 -20.56 -3.17
N ASP A 141 14.30 -20.41 -2.55
CA ASP A 141 14.67 -19.39 -1.56
C ASP A 141 13.49 -18.77 -0.79
N SER A 142 13.20 -19.34 0.38
CA SER A 142 12.10 -18.89 1.23
C SER A 142 12.65 -17.95 2.30
N PRO A 143 12.37 -16.64 2.23
CA PRO A 143 12.71 -15.71 3.31
C PRO A 143 11.71 -15.73 4.47
N SER A 144 11.00 -16.84 4.69
CA SER A 144 9.93 -16.87 5.71
C SER A 144 10.32 -17.50 7.04
N GLU A 145 11.62 -17.62 7.35
CA GLU A 145 12.07 -18.19 8.64
C GLU A 145 11.82 -17.26 9.86
N GLY A 146 11.42 -16.01 9.65
CA GLY A 146 11.25 -15.05 10.75
C GLY A 146 9.99 -15.22 11.59
N PHE A 147 8.97 -15.93 11.11
CA PHE A 147 7.68 -15.98 11.79
C PHE A 147 7.40 -17.29 12.55
N SER A 148 8.12 -18.37 12.23
CA SER A 148 7.98 -19.64 12.94
C SER A 148 8.64 -19.70 14.32
N GLN A 149 9.55 -18.76 14.63
CA GLN A 149 10.21 -18.70 15.94
C GLN A 149 9.35 -18.13 17.07
N PHE A 150 8.17 -17.58 16.76
CA PHE A 150 7.31 -16.97 17.78
C PHE A 150 6.48 -18.01 18.58
N GLU A 151 6.33 -19.23 18.07
CA GLU A 151 5.51 -20.27 18.72
C GLU A 151 6.26 -21.07 19.79
N GLU A 152 7.59 -21.08 19.82
CA GLU A 152 8.34 -21.97 20.73
C GLU A 152 8.71 -21.38 22.09
N ASP A 153 8.57 -20.07 22.30
CA ASP A 153 9.08 -19.41 23.52
C ASP A 153 7.99 -18.88 24.49
N TRP A 154 6.71 -19.23 24.26
CA TRP A 154 5.63 -18.82 25.16
C TRP A 154 5.24 -19.94 26.11
N ASP A 155 6.00 -20.07 27.21
CA ASP A 155 5.68 -20.92 28.36
C ASP A 155 5.08 -20.04 29.48
N PRO A 156 3.77 -20.14 29.77
CA PRO A 156 3.16 -19.36 30.84
C PRO A 156 3.46 -20.03 32.19
N GLU A 157 4.43 -19.51 32.94
CA GLU A 157 4.56 -19.77 34.39
C GLU A 157 3.56 -18.96 35.22
#